data_ef28be409922b3baa885fc84843de335
#
_entry.id   ef28be409922b3baa885fc84843de335
#
_cell.length_a   1.000
_cell.length_b   1.000
_cell.length_c   1.000
_cell.angle_alpha   90.00
_cell.angle_beta   90.00
_cell.angle_gamma   90.00
#
_symmetry.space_group_name_H-M   'P 1'
#
loop_
_entity.id
_entity.type
_entity.pdbx_description
1 polymer ?
#
loop_
_entity_poly.entity_id
_entity_poly.type
_entity_poly.pdbx_seq_one_letter_code
_entity_poly.pdbx_strand_id
1 'polypeptide(L)'
;MSDETKTQIPKPTRRRGPMGRMGGMGRGEKAKDFMGTMRQLLGYIGQHKVAVFTAVAFAVCSVIFNIVGPKVLGQVTTKLFEGLVAKVNGTGDVDFDWIAKTLGFLLCLYLASSVCSLIQGWLMTGVTQKICYRMRKEIAAKIAVVPMSYFNGHSKGDVLSRITNDVDTLGQSLNQSVTQLITSVTQIIGVLVMMLSISLPLTGVTVLTLPAAAIILTVMIHFSQPYFREQQQVLGAVNGIIEEDFAGQNVIQVFDRAEASIEEFDRQNDRLFISGWRSQFLSGLMMPLMSLVGNMGYVGVVVVGAQLALTGNATPGDIQSFIQYVRNFTQPVQQLGNVSNTMQSMAAATERVFEFLAAPEEEQKADAQIPEKRPGHVEFDHVKFGYTPDKTIIHDFSCEAKPGQTIAIVGPTGAGKTTLIKLLQRFYDVDGGSLRVEGVDVRDWDRAALRGEFAMVLQDTWLFNGTIRENIRYGRPDASDAEVEAAARAARCDHFIHTLAGGYDFMINEEGTNLSQGQRQLVTIARAILADRPALILDEATSNVDTRTEELIQRAMDALMQGRTSFVIAHRLSTIRNADVILVIRDGDIVEKGTHDELLAQGGFYADLYNSQFDEAA
;
A
#
# COMPACT_ATOMS: atom_id res chain seq x y z
N MET A 1 61.54 11.22 21.05
CA MET A 1 60.54 11.91 21.88
C MET A 1 59.86 12.95 21.00
N SER A 2 58.78 12.61 20.37
CA SER A 2 57.86 13.54 19.71
C SER A 2 56.49 12.89 19.73
N ASP A 3 55.61 13.51 20.52
CA ASP A 3 54.24 13.12 20.84
C ASP A 3 53.34 13.38 19.63
N GLU A 4 52.81 12.34 19.00
CA GLU A 4 51.80 12.44 17.95
C GLU A 4 50.42 12.49 18.63
N THR A 5 49.90 13.69 18.74
CA THR A 5 48.52 13.95 19.17
C THR A 5 47.54 13.50 18.07
N LYS A 6 46.93 12.34 18.24
CA LYS A 6 45.87 11.86 17.38
C LYS A 6 44.61 12.69 17.61
N THR A 7 44.32 13.61 16.72
CA THR A 7 43.07 14.36 16.65
C THR A 7 41.95 13.38 16.27
N GLN A 8 41.09 13.03 17.24
CA GLN A 8 39.88 12.26 16.99
C GLN A 8 38.87 13.12 16.23
N ILE A 9 38.62 12.77 14.97
CA ILE A 9 37.51 13.32 14.18
C ILE A 9 36.20 12.79 14.79
N PRO A 10 35.22 13.66 15.16
CA PRO A 10 33.94 13.22 15.69
C PRO A 10 33.18 12.44 14.61
N LYS A 11 32.71 11.23 14.94
CA LYS A 11 31.83 10.46 14.07
C LYS A 11 30.55 11.27 13.79
N PRO A 12 30.13 11.44 12.53
CA PRO A 12 28.89 12.14 12.22
C PRO A 12 27.71 11.40 12.83
N THR A 13 26.96 12.08 13.68
CA THR A 13 25.67 11.63 14.18
C THR A 13 24.72 11.56 12.99
N ARG A 14 24.36 10.36 12.54
CA ARG A 14 23.36 10.12 11.51
C ARG A 14 22.03 10.74 11.96
N ARG A 15 21.72 11.93 11.47
CA ARG A 15 20.35 12.45 11.47
C ARG A 15 19.54 11.53 10.53
N ARG A 16 18.64 10.75 11.11
CA ARG A 16 17.62 9.99 10.35
C ARG A 16 16.75 11.01 9.61
N GLY A 17 16.96 11.14 8.31
CA GLY A 17 16.03 11.82 7.43
C GLY A 17 14.70 11.06 7.34
N PRO A 18 13.59 11.70 7.00
CA PRO A 18 12.28 11.06 6.91
C PRO A 18 12.09 10.11 5.71
N MET A 19 13.14 9.81 4.95
CA MET A 19 13.10 9.04 3.69
C MET A 19 13.68 7.63 3.85
N GLY A 20 13.16 6.82 4.75
CA GLY A 20 13.74 5.50 5.04
C GLY A 20 12.75 4.47 5.52
N ARG A 21 11.60 4.32 4.84
CA ARG A 21 10.71 3.17 5.03
C ARG A 21 10.01 2.80 3.74
N MET A 22 10.76 2.60 2.68
CA MET A 22 10.27 1.88 1.51
C MET A 22 10.92 0.49 1.49
N GLY A 23 10.08 -0.55 1.44
CA GLY A 23 10.49 -1.88 1.01
C GLY A 23 11.12 -2.79 2.05
N GLY A 24 10.50 -2.97 3.19
CA GLY A 24 10.77 -4.12 4.06
C GLY A 24 9.71 -5.21 3.85
N MET A 25 9.78 -6.00 2.79
CA MET A 25 9.13 -7.30 2.70
C MET A 25 9.84 -8.29 3.63
N GLY A 26 9.75 -8.07 4.97
CA GLY A 26 10.53 -8.91 5.87
C GLY A 26 10.42 -8.54 7.34
N ARG A 27 9.26 -8.52 7.82
CA ARG A 27 8.70 -8.80 9.15
C ARG A 27 7.24 -8.45 9.02
N GLY A 28 6.36 -9.42 9.07
CA GLY A 28 4.96 -9.12 9.35
C GLY A 28 4.97 -8.25 10.61
N GLU A 29 4.77 -6.94 10.48
CA GLU A 29 4.54 -6.08 11.63
C GLU A 29 3.45 -6.79 12.41
N LYS A 30 3.71 -7.07 13.68
CA LYS A 30 2.66 -7.66 14.53
C LYS A 30 1.60 -6.60 14.69
N ALA A 31 0.36 -6.95 14.45
CA ALA A 31 -0.77 -6.08 14.74
C ALA A 31 -0.66 -5.57 16.17
N LYS A 32 -0.85 -4.27 16.37
CA LYS A 32 -0.84 -3.63 17.70
C LYS A 32 -2.06 -4.10 18.51
N ASP A 33 -3.23 -4.17 17.84
CA ASP A 33 -4.47 -4.70 18.40
C ASP A 33 -5.02 -5.84 17.52
N PHE A 34 -4.43 -7.04 17.70
CA PHE A 34 -4.85 -8.24 16.97
C PHE A 34 -6.34 -8.56 17.16
N MET A 35 -6.84 -8.49 18.41
CA MET A 35 -8.21 -8.91 18.72
C MET A 35 -9.26 -7.92 18.19
N GLY A 36 -8.98 -6.62 18.32
CA GLY A 36 -9.86 -5.57 17.78
C GLY A 36 -9.94 -5.64 16.26
N THR A 37 -8.79 -5.78 15.59
CA THR A 37 -8.71 -5.91 14.12
C THR A 37 -9.45 -7.16 13.63
N MET A 38 -9.27 -8.28 14.32
CA MET A 38 -9.95 -9.54 13.96
C MET A 38 -11.48 -9.43 14.15
N ARG A 39 -11.92 -8.73 15.20
CA ARG A 39 -13.35 -8.48 15.41
C ARG A 39 -13.96 -7.62 14.31
N GLN A 40 -13.27 -6.59 13.87
CA GLN A 40 -13.70 -5.75 12.74
C GLN A 40 -13.76 -6.56 11.44
N LEU A 41 -12.72 -7.38 11.16
CA LEU A 41 -12.71 -8.26 10.00
C LEU A 41 -13.86 -9.27 10.02
N LEU A 42 -14.19 -9.83 11.17
CA LEU A 42 -15.35 -10.71 11.34
C LEU A 42 -16.66 -9.98 11.00
N GLY A 43 -16.75 -8.68 11.20
CA GLY A 43 -17.89 -7.86 10.77
C GLY A 43 -18.06 -7.86 9.23
N TYR A 44 -16.94 -7.77 8.47
CA TYR A 44 -16.97 -7.88 7.00
C TYR A 44 -17.34 -9.29 6.53
N ILE A 45 -16.78 -10.31 7.16
CA ILE A 45 -17.09 -11.73 6.89
C ILE A 45 -18.56 -12.04 7.22
N GLY A 46 -19.11 -11.46 8.29
CA GLY A 46 -20.46 -11.68 8.78
C GLY A 46 -21.57 -11.36 7.77
N GLN A 47 -21.31 -10.51 6.79
CA GLN A 47 -22.24 -10.25 5.68
C GLN A 47 -22.37 -11.44 4.72
N HIS A 48 -21.38 -12.34 4.72
CA HIS A 48 -21.35 -13.56 3.89
C HIS A 48 -21.49 -14.84 4.72
N LYS A 49 -22.09 -14.74 5.93
CA LYS A 49 -22.17 -15.84 6.92
C LYS A 49 -22.67 -17.17 6.36
N VAL A 50 -23.66 -17.15 5.46
CA VAL A 50 -24.22 -18.36 4.86
C VAL A 50 -23.16 -19.06 3.99
N ALA A 51 -22.47 -18.32 3.11
CA ALA A 51 -21.44 -18.90 2.24
C ALA A 51 -20.25 -19.44 3.06
N VAL A 52 -19.84 -18.71 4.11
CA VAL A 52 -18.77 -19.15 5.00
C VAL A 52 -19.18 -20.40 5.78
N PHE A 53 -20.38 -20.43 6.36
CA PHE A 53 -20.89 -21.60 7.07
C PHE A 53 -20.97 -22.83 6.15
N THR A 54 -21.48 -22.66 4.93
CA THR A 54 -21.54 -23.72 3.93
C THR A 54 -20.13 -24.20 3.55
N ALA A 55 -19.17 -23.30 3.34
CA ALA A 55 -17.80 -23.66 3.07
C ALA A 55 -17.15 -24.46 4.22
N VAL A 56 -17.39 -24.03 5.48
CA VAL A 56 -16.94 -24.76 6.67
C VAL A 56 -17.55 -26.17 6.73
N ALA A 57 -18.83 -26.31 6.47
CA ALA A 57 -19.51 -27.60 6.44
C ALA A 57 -18.91 -28.54 5.39
N PHE A 58 -18.65 -28.06 4.18
CA PHE A 58 -17.99 -28.83 3.13
C PHE A 58 -16.53 -29.17 3.49
N ALA A 59 -15.80 -28.26 4.14
CA ALA A 59 -14.44 -28.54 4.62
C ALA A 59 -14.44 -29.69 5.65
N VAL A 60 -15.34 -29.63 6.63
CA VAL A 60 -15.49 -30.67 7.65
C VAL A 60 -15.88 -32.02 7.01
N CYS A 61 -16.86 -32.03 6.10
CA CYS A 61 -17.25 -33.25 5.38
C CYS A 61 -16.08 -33.85 4.56
N SER A 62 -15.34 -33.01 3.85
CA SER A 62 -14.16 -33.46 3.07
C SER A 62 -13.13 -34.14 3.98
N VAL A 63 -12.82 -33.52 5.12
CA VAL A 63 -11.86 -34.07 6.07
C VAL A 63 -12.38 -35.39 6.69
N ILE A 64 -13.66 -35.48 7.05
CA ILE A 64 -14.27 -36.71 7.59
C ILE A 64 -14.15 -37.87 6.59
N PHE A 65 -14.49 -37.64 5.31
CA PHE A 65 -14.36 -38.66 4.28
C PHE A 65 -12.90 -39.13 4.11
N ASN A 66 -11.95 -38.21 4.20
CA ASN A 66 -10.52 -38.53 4.11
C ASN A 66 -10.02 -39.34 5.33
N ILE A 67 -10.47 -39.02 6.55
CA ILE A 67 -10.07 -39.68 7.79
C ILE A 67 -10.59 -41.12 7.88
N VAL A 68 -11.75 -41.44 7.30
CA VAL A 68 -12.29 -42.80 7.27
C VAL A 68 -11.47 -43.73 6.38
N GLY A 69 -10.80 -43.20 5.37
CA GLY A 69 -10.05 -43.97 4.37
C GLY A 69 -9.05 -44.96 4.94
N PRO A 70 -8.13 -44.58 5.85
CA PRO A 70 -7.16 -45.49 6.45
C PRO A 70 -7.80 -46.69 7.15
N LYS A 71 -8.93 -46.50 7.86
CA LYS A 71 -9.65 -47.60 8.54
C LYS A 71 -10.24 -48.60 7.56
N VAL A 72 -10.87 -48.09 6.48
CA VAL A 72 -11.43 -48.94 5.42
C VAL A 72 -10.33 -49.72 4.71
N LEU A 73 -9.20 -49.08 4.41
CA LEU A 73 -8.05 -49.74 3.80
C LEU A 73 -7.45 -50.80 4.74
N GLY A 74 -7.40 -50.53 6.06
CA GLY A 74 -6.99 -51.48 7.05
C GLY A 74 -7.88 -52.75 7.07
N GLN A 75 -9.19 -52.58 6.95
CA GLN A 75 -10.10 -53.73 6.86
C GLN A 75 -9.82 -54.59 5.62
N VAL A 76 -9.54 -53.92 4.47
CA VAL A 76 -9.13 -54.66 3.25
C VAL A 76 -7.86 -55.45 3.48
N THR A 77 -6.86 -54.85 4.15
CA THR A 77 -5.58 -55.52 4.45
C THR A 77 -5.77 -56.70 5.37
N THR A 78 -6.58 -56.57 6.41
CA THR A 78 -6.90 -57.68 7.32
C THR A 78 -7.57 -58.82 6.56
N LYS A 79 -8.57 -58.52 5.72
CA LYS A 79 -9.32 -59.53 4.95
C LYS A 79 -8.44 -60.23 3.92
N LEU A 80 -7.53 -59.49 3.29
CA LEU A 80 -6.53 -60.07 2.38
C LEU A 80 -5.60 -61.01 3.11
N PHE A 81 -5.11 -60.62 4.29
CA PHE A 81 -4.22 -61.45 5.12
C PHE A 81 -4.93 -62.72 5.59
N GLU A 82 -6.15 -62.64 6.12
CA GLU A 82 -6.98 -63.76 6.52
C GLU A 82 -7.21 -64.74 5.34
N GLY A 83 -7.54 -64.25 4.16
CA GLY A 83 -7.74 -65.05 2.97
C GLY A 83 -6.46 -65.77 2.50
N LEU A 84 -5.29 -65.08 2.58
CA LEU A 84 -4.00 -65.68 2.28
C LEU A 84 -3.65 -66.83 3.25
N VAL A 85 -3.87 -66.61 4.56
CA VAL A 85 -3.65 -67.63 5.58
C VAL A 85 -4.59 -68.83 5.37
N ALA A 86 -5.87 -68.57 5.07
CA ALA A 86 -6.84 -69.62 4.78
C ALA A 86 -6.45 -70.43 3.53
N LYS A 87 -5.96 -69.76 2.47
CA LYS A 87 -5.47 -70.43 1.25
C LYS A 87 -4.23 -71.29 1.49
N VAL A 88 -3.27 -70.79 2.28
CA VAL A 88 -2.06 -71.60 2.66
C VAL A 88 -2.45 -72.78 3.48
N ASN A 89 -3.42 -72.66 4.37
CA ASN A 89 -3.90 -73.77 5.23
C ASN A 89 -4.90 -74.72 4.51
N GLY A 90 -5.28 -74.42 3.25
CA GLY A 90 -6.24 -75.23 2.49
C GLY A 90 -7.70 -75.11 2.97
N THR A 91 -8.03 -74.11 3.78
CA THR A 91 -9.34 -73.93 4.43
C THR A 91 -10.25 -72.89 3.72
N GLY A 92 -9.74 -72.18 2.69
CA GLY A 92 -10.51 -71.18 1.95
C GLY A 92 -9.68 -70.45 0.91
N ASP A 93 -10.28 -69.44 0.24
CA ASP A 93 -9.61 -68.58 -0.74
C ASP A 93 -9.82 -67.10 -0.42
N VAL A 94 -9.09 -66.21 -1.10
CA VAL A 94 -9.20 -64.76 -0.91
C VAL A 94 -10.50 -64.26 -1.50
N ASP A 95 -11.30 -63.55 -0.75
CA ASP A 95 -12.55 -62.91 -1.21
C ASP A 95 -12.29 -61.60 -1.99
N PHE A 96 -11.88 -61.75 -3.26
CA PHE A 96 -11.62 -60.61 -4.15
C PHE A 96 -12.87 -59.77 -4.42
N ASP A 97 -14.06 -60.37 -4.35
CA ASP A 97 -15.33 -59.65 -4.65
C ASP A 97 -15.63 -58.64 -3.52
N TRP A 98 -15.47 -59.04 -2.28
CA TRP A 98 -15.60 -58.12 -1.14
C TRP A 98 -14.53 -57.03 -1.15
N ILE A 99 -13.26 -57.38 -1.45
CA ILE A 99 -12.16 -56.44 -1.57
C ILE A 99 -12.45 -55.43 -2.64
N ALA A 100 -12.88 -55.84 -3.83
CA ALA A 100 -13.21 -54.92 -4.95
C ALA A 100 -14.34 -53.96 -4.60
N LYS A 101 -15.42 -54.44 -3.96
CA LYS A 101 -16.53 -53.63 -3.50
C LYS A 101 -16.09 -52.58 -2.46
N THR A 102 -15.25 -53.00 -1.49
CA THR A 102 -14.73 -52.09 -0.44
C THR A 102 -13.78 -51.05 -0.99
N LEU A 103 -12.90 -51.43 -1.94
CA LEU A 103 -12.04 -50.45 -2.64
C LEU A 103 -12.85 -49.50 -3.52
N GLY A 104 -13.93 -50.01 -4.16
CA GLY A 104 -14.88 -49.14 -4.92
C GLY A 104 -15.55 -48.13 -3.98
N PHE A 105 -16.01 -48.54 -2.80
CA PHE A 105 -16.54 -47.62 -1.79
C PHE A 105 -15.51 -46.61 -1.31
N LEU A 106 -14.26 -47.01 -1.09
CA LEU A 106 -13.16 -46.13 -0.71
C LEU A 106 -12.88 -45.08 -1.81
N LEU A 107 -12.92 -45.48 -3.09
CA LEU A 107 -12.78 -44.56 -4.21
C LEU A 107 -13.91 -43.52 -4.22
N CYS A 108 -15.15 -43.95 -3.99
CA CYS A 108 -16.30 -43.03 -3.88
C CYS A 108 -16.13 -42.05 -2.73
N LEU A 109 -15.61 -42.46 -1.58
CA LEU A 109 -15.31 -41.57 -0.43
C LEU A 109 -14.27 -40.52 -0.81
N TYR A 110 -13.20 -40.90 -1.49
CA TYR A 110 -12.16 -39.94 -1.92
C TYR A 110 -12.66 -38.99 -2.99
N LEU A 111 -13.47 -39.45 -3.92
CA LEU A 111 -14.14 -38.58 -4.91
C LEU A 111 -15.08 -37.59 -4.21
N ALA A 112 -15.91 -38.04 -3.26
CA ALA A 112 -16.78 -37.18 -2.48
C ALA A 112 -15.98 -36.15 -1.67
N SER A 113 -14.88 -36.56 -1.04
CA SER A 113 -13.95 -35.65 -0.34
C SER A 113 -13.41 -34.57 -1.27
N SER A 114 -12.95 -34.96 -2.48
CA SER A 114 -12.41 -34.04 -3.48
C SER A 114 -13.46 -33.04 -3.97
N VAL A 115 -14.69 -33.49 -4.22
CA VAL A 115 -15.81 -32.62 -4.62
C VAL A 115 -16.14 -31.63 -3.50
N CYS A 116 -16.22 -32.09 -2.24
CA CYS A 116 -16.45 -31.20 -1.09
C CYS A 116 -15.34 -30.14 -0.95
N SER A 117 -14.08 -30.55 -1.10
CA SER A 117 -12.93 -29.63 -1.05
C SER A 117 -12.99 -28.60 -2.17
N LEU A 118 -13.36 -29.00 -3.39
CA LEU A 118 -13.53 -28.10 -4.53
C LEU A 118 -14.63 -27.06 -4.30
N ILE A 119 -15.79 -27.49 -3.82
CA ILE A 119 -16.92 -26.59 -3.48
C ILE A 119 -16.51 -25.62 -2.38
N GLN A 120 -15.84 -26.11 -1.34
CA GLN A 120 -15.33 -25.28 -0.25
C GLN A 120 -14.35 -24.21 -0.75
N GLY A 121 -13.37 -24.60 -1.59
CA GLY A 121 -12.41 -23.67 -2.18
C GLY A 121 -13.08 -22.61 -3.04
N TRP A 122 -14.02 -23.00 -3.89
CA TRP A 122 -14.79 -22.07 -4.72
C TRP A 122 -15.58 -21.06 -3.90
N LEU A 123 -16.28 -21.50 -2.85
CA LEU A 123 -17.04 -20.62 -1.95
C LEU A 123 -16.13 -19.65 -1.21
N MET A 124 -15.03 -20.15 -0.61
CA MET A 124 -14.11 -19.29 0.16
C MET A 124 -13.41 -18.27 -0.72
N THR A 125 -12.97 -18.66 -1.92
CA THR A 125 -12.39 -17.72 -2.89
C THR A 125 -13.41 -16.64 -3.27
N GLY A 126 -14.67 -17.02 -3.53
CA GLY A 126 -15.73 -16.07 -3.85
C GLY A 126 -16.00 -15.06 -2.73
N VAL A 127 -16.04 -15.51 -1.48
CA VAL A 127 -16.20 -14.63 -0.30
C VAL A 127 -15.01 -13.69 -0.15
N THR A 128 -13.80 -14.22 -0.21
CA THR A 128 -12.57 -13.44 -0.07
C THR A 128 -12.47 -12.34 -1.13
N GLN A 129 -12.73 -12.66 -2.40
CA GLN A 129 -12.68 -11.67 -3.48
C GLN A 129 -13.74 -10.57 -3.33
N LYS A 130 -14.93 -10.89 -2.82
CA LYS A 130 -15.95 -9.87 -2.52
C LYS A 130 -15.52 -8.93 -1.40
N ILE A 131 -14.84 -9.45 -0.36
CA ILE A 131 -14.30 -8.64 0.73
C ILE A 131 -13.20 -7.70 0.19
N CYS A 132 -12.24 -8.23 -0.56
CA CYS A 132 -11.16 -7.42 -1.17
C CYS A 132 -11.70 -6.35 -2.12
N TYR A 133 -12.66 -6.69 -2.98
CA TYR A 133 -13.34 -5.73 -3.86
C TYR A 133 -13.98 -4.58 -3.08
N ARG A 134 -14.73 -4.93 -2.03
CA ARG A 134 -15.39 -3.93 -1.18
C ARG A 134 -14.38 -3.03 -0.48
N MET A 135 -13.31 -3.59 0.11
CA MET A 135 -12.28 -2.81 0.77
C MET A 135 -11.59 -1.84 -0.19
N ARG A 136 -11.21 -2.30 -1.40
CA ARG A 136 -10.62 -1.41 -2.41
C ARG A 136 -11.57 -0.29 -2.81
N LYS A 137 -12.87 -0.58 -2.94
CA LYS A 137 -13.89 0.44 -3.23
C LYS A 137 -13.99 1.47 -2.10
N GLU A 138 -14.03 1.02 -0.84
CA GLU A 138 -14.09 1.90 0.33
C GLU A 138 -12.81 2.74 0.46
N ILE A 139 -11.62 2.16 0.23
CA ILE A 139 -10.34 2.89 0.22
C ILE A 139 -10.33 3.95 -0.89
N ALA A 140 -10.74 3.59 -2.11
CA ALA A 140 -10.78 4.53 -3.24
C ALA A 140 -11.73 5.70 -2.96
N ALA A 141 -12.90 5.44 -2.39
CA ALA A 141 -13.83 6.49 -1.96
C ALA A 141 -13.23 7.36 -0.84
N LYS A 142 -12.52 6.74 0.11
CA LYS A 142 -11.89 7.42 1.24
C LYS A 142 -10.78 8.39 0.79
N ILE A 143 -9.99 8.02 -0.22
CA ILE A 143 -8.93 8.90 -0.78
C ILE A 143 -9.50 10.25 -1.22
N ALA A 144 -10.71 10.27 -1.75
CA ALA A 144 -11.34 11.49 -2.26
C ALA A 144 -11.80 12.46 -1.16
N VAL A 145 -11.95 11.98 0.09
CA VAL A 145 -12.52 12.75 1.21
C VAL A 145 -11.57 12.96 2.38
N VAL A 146 -10.39 12.35 2.34
CA VAL A 146 -9.36 12.54 3.38
C VAL A 146 -8.68 13.89 3.19
N PRO A 147 -8.47 14.70 4.26
CA PRO A 147 -7.86 16.01 4.16
C PRO A 147 -6.40 15.97 3.69
N MET A 148 -5.94 17.03 3.04
CA MET A 148 -4.57 17.15 2.52
C MET A 148 -3.50 17.02 3.61
N SER A 149 -3.82 17.37 4.86
CA SER A 149 -2.95 17.21 6.03
C SER A 149 -2.53 15.75 6.26
N TYR A 150 -3.42 14.81 6.00
CA TYR A 150 -3.12 13.37 6.10
C TYR A 150 -2.03 12.96 5.10
N PHE A 151 -2.14 13.39 3.83
CA PHE A 151 -1.17 13.07 2.79
C PHE A 151 0.20 13.73 3.01
N ASN A 152 0.24 14.89 3.68
CA ASN A 152 1.51 15.53 4.05
C ASN A 152 2.23 14.80 5.19
N GLY A 153 1.50 14.05 6.03
CA GLY A 153 2.05 13.23 7.11
C GLY A 153 2.45 11.81 6.72
N HIS A 154 2.04 11.34 5.53
CA HIS A 154 2.25 9.98 5.04
C HIS A 154 2.88 9.98 3.64
N SER A 155 3.76 9.02 3.36
CA SER A 155 4.31 8.90 2.00
C SER A 155 3.24 8.41 1.01
N LYS A 156 3.28 8.90 -0.23
CA LYS A 156 2.38 8.44 -1.31
C LYS A 156 2.46 6.92 -1.51
N GLY A 157 3.67 6.36 -1.40
CA GLY A 157 3.92 4.92 -1.50
C GLY A 157 3.26 4.11 -0.38
N ASP A 158 3.21 4.64 0.85
CA ASP A 158 2.55 3.97 1.97
C ASP A 158 1.03 3.85 1.74
N VAL A 159 0.39 4.94 1.32
CA VAL A 159 -1.05 4.93 0.99
C VAL A 159 -1.35 3.98 -0.17
N LEU A 160 -0.53 4.00 -1.24
CA LEU A 160 -0.69 3.09 -2.37
C LEU A 160 -0.52 1.63 -1.94
N SER A 161 0.47 1.33 -1.09
CA SER A 161 0.71 -0.02 -0.55
C SER A 161 -0.49 -0.56 0.23
N ARG A 162 -1.23 0.29 0.94
CA ARG A 162 -2.46 -0.10 1.67
C ARG A 162 -3.56 -0.58 0.71
N ILE A 163 -3.69 0.05 -0.46
CA ILE A 163 -4.70 -0.32 -1.47
C ILE A 163 -4.34 -1.63 -2.18
N THR A 164 -3.06 -1.79 -2.52
CA THR A 164 -2.56 -2.91 -3.31
C THR A 164 -2.11 -4.06 -2.40
N ASN A 165 -0.95 -3.92 -1.77
CA ASN A 165 -0.28 -5.00 -1.07
C ASN A 165 -1.02 -5.47 0.19
N ASP A 166 -1.59 -4.55 0.98
CA ASP A 166 -2.24 -4.92 2.24
C ASP A 166 -3.58 -5.62 1.99
N VAL A 167 -4.37 -5.16 1.02
CA VAL A 167 -5.63 -5.85 0.64
C VAL A 167 -5.35 -7.20 0.00
N ASP A 168 -4.27 -7.34 -0.79
CA ASP A 168 -3.87 -8.63 -1.38
C ASP A 168 -3.37 -9.60 -0.32
N THR A 169 -2.54 -9.11 0.63
CA THR A 169 -2.06 -9.89 1.78
C THR A 169 -3.24 -10.39 2.62
N LEU A 170 -4.22 -9.53 2.89
CA LEU A 170 -5.45 -9.90 3.58
C LEU A 170 -6.19 -11.00 2.79
N GLY A 171 -6.39 -10.82 1.48
CA GLY A 171 -7.11 -11.77 0.64
C GLY A 171 -6.47 -13.15 0.61
N GLN A 172 -5.16 -13.21 0.34
CA GLN A 172 -4.41 -14.47 0.31
C GLN A 172 -4.40 -15.15 1.69
N SER A 173 -4.11 -14.39 2.74
CA SER A 173 -4.02 -14.91 4.09
C SER A 173 -5.37 -15.36 4.63
N LEU A 174 -6.47 -14.64 4.33
CA LEU A 174 -7.82 -15.00 4.75
C LEU A 174 -8.24 -16.34 4.14
N ASN A 175 -8.08 -16.50 2.82
CA ASN A 175 -8.44 -17.73 2.14
C ASN A 175 -7.63 -18.94 2.68
N GLN A 176 -6.32 -18.76 2.80
CA GLN A 176 -5.42 -19.83 3.26
C GLN A 176 -5.61 -20.15 4.73
N SER A 177 -5.59 -19.13 5.62
CA SER A 177 -5.59 -19.36 7.07
C SER A 177 -6.89 -19.91 7.59
N VAL A 178 -8.03 -19.39 7.13
CA VAL A 178 -9.36 -19.86 7.58
C VAL A 178 -9.57 -21.32 7.15
N THR A 179 -9.31 -21.61 5.88
CA THR A 179 -9.41 -22.99 5.37
C THR A 179 -8.50 -23.94 6.13
N GLN A 180 -7.22 -23.59 6.28
CA GLN A 180 -6.22 -24.45 6.92
C GLN A 180 -6.48 -24.65 8.42
N LEU A 181 -6.97 -23.62 9.11
CA LEU A 181 -7.35 -23.74 10.53
C LEU A 181 -8.49 -24.76 10.70
N ILE A 182 -9.56 -24.63 9.91
CA ILE A 182 -10.74 -25.51 10.00
C ILE A 182 -10.36 -26.94 9.64
N THR A 183 -9.66 -27.16 8.54
CA THR A 183 -9.25 -28.50 8.09
C THR A 183 -8.28 -29.14 9.08
N SER A 184 -7.28 -28.39 9.59
CA SER A 184 -6.29 -28.93 10.54
C SER A 184 -6.92 -29.30 11.88
N VAL A 185 -7.78 -28.43 12.43
CA VAL A 185 -8.48 -28.72 13.69
C VAL A 185 -9.41 -29.94 13.54
N THR A 186 -10.20 -29.97 12.46
CA THR A 186 -11.08 -31.12 12.17
C THR A 186 -10.28 -32.41 11.99
N GLN A 187 -9.12 -32.34 11.30
CA GLN A 187 -8.27 -33.50 11.06
C GLN A 187 -7.63 -34.03 12.35
N ILE A 188 -7.11 -33.14 13.21
CA ILE A 188 -6.53 -33.56 14.51
C ILE A 188 -7.58 -34.25 15.37
N ILE A 189 -8.77 -33.60 15.52
CA ILE A 189 -9.85 -34.18 16.34
C ILE A 189 -10.33 -35.51 15.73
N GLY A 190 -10.59 -35.52 14.43
CA GLY A 190 -11.13 -36.70 13.76
C GLY A 190 -10.15 -37.87 13.73
N VAL A 191 -8.84 -37.62 13.46
CA VAL A 191 -7.82 -38.68 13.51
C VAL A 191 -7.68 -39.22 14.94
N LEU A 192 -7.67 -38.34 15.96
CA LEU A 192 -7.60 -38.77 17.36
C LEU A 192 -8.79 -39.67 17.76
N VAL A 193 -10.02 -39.28 17.38
CA VAL A 193 -11.22 -40.09 17.61
C VAL A 193 -11.10 -41.45 16.92
N MET A 194 -10.65 -41.50 15.67
CA MET A 194 -10.46 -42.76 14.93
C MET A 194 -9.39 -43.63 15.56
N MET A 195 -8.28 -43.07 16.01
CA MET A 195 -7.20 -43.82 16.68
C MET A 195 -7.70 -44.42 17.99
N LEU A 196 -8.39 -43.65 18.82
CA LEU A 196 -9.02 -44.12 20.07
C LEU A 196 -10.04 -45.25 19.82
N SER A 197 -10.77 -45.21 18.70
CA SER A 197 -11.73 -46.24 18.32
C SER A 197 -11.12 -47.57 17.88
N ILE A 198 -9.83 -47.57 17.55
CA ILE A 198 -9.12 -48.79 17.09
C ILE A 198 -8.30 -49.39 18.23
N SER A 199 -7.38 -48.63 18.85
CA SER A 199 -6.52 -49.15 19.90
C SER A 199 -6.00 -48.05 20.83
N LEU A 200 -6.29 -48.15 22.12
CA LEU A 200 -5.83 -47.17 23.11
C LEU A 200 -4.27 -47.25 23.31
N PRO A 201 -3.61 -48.40 23.36
CA PRO A 201 -2.15 -48.50 23.50
C PRO A 201 -1.42 -47.85 22.30
N LEU A 202 -1.86 -48.14 21.08
CA LEU A 202 -1.26 -47.55 19.86
C LEU A 202 -1.47 -46.04 19.79
N THR A 203 -2.62 -45.58 20.25
CA THR A 203 -2.89 -44.13 20.38
C THR A 203 -1.92 -43.47 21.35
N GLY A 204 -1.64 -44.10 22.49
CA GLY A 204 -0.67 -43.62 23.46
C GLY A 204 0.73 -43.46 22.87
N VAL A 205 1.21 -44.44 22.08
CA VAL A 205 2.48 -44.35 21.35
C VAL A 205 2.52 -43.15 20.41
N THR A 206 1.45 -42.95 19.65
CA THR A 206 1.38 -41.81 18.69
C THR A 206 1.34 -40.48 19.41
N VAL A 207 0.52 -40.35 20.46
CA VAL A 207 0.42 -39.09 21.22
C VAL A 207 1.75 -38.74 21.89
N LEU A 208 2.55 -39.74 22.29
CA LEU A 208 3.88 -39.52 22.87
C LEU A 208 4.88 -38.88 21.88
N THR A 209 4.65 -38.99 20.57
CA THR A 209 5.50 -38.30 19.58
C THR A 209 5.28 -36.78 19.59
N LEU A 210 4.13 -36.23 20.07
CA LEU A 210 3.84 -34.81 20.10
C LEU A 210 4.80 -34.01 21.00
N PRO A 211 5.06 -34.41 22.27
CA PRO A 211 6.05 -33.72 23.08
C PRO A 211 7.43 -33.69 22.44
N ALA A 212 7.84 -34.78 21.81
CA ALA A 212 9.13 -34.86 21.11
C ALA A 212 9.17 -33.85 19.92
N ALA A 213 8.11 -33.81 19.12
CA ALA A 213 7.98 -32.85 18.03
C ALA A 213 7.97 -31.40 18.53
N ALA A 214 7.25 -31.12 19.62
CA ALA A 214 7.18 -29.78 20.21
C ALA A 214 8.54 -29.31 20.77
N ILE A 215 9.29 -30.20 21.42
CA ILE A 215 10.63 -29.90 21.90
C ILE A 215 11.57 -29.58 20.74
N ILE A 216 11.60 -30.42 19.71
CA ILE A 216 12.44 -30.18 18.51
C ILE A 216 12.07 -28.88 17.86
N LEU A 217 10.78 -28.59 17.65
CA LEU A 217 10.30 -27.34 17.05
C LEU A 217 10.77 -26.13 17.87
N THR A 218 10.60 -26.17 19.19
CA THR A 218 10.97 -25.06 20.08
C THR A 218 12.48 -24.81 20.05
N VAL A 219 13.27 -25.89 20.11
CA VAL A 219 14.73 -25.83 20.04
C VAL A 219 15.19 -25.24 18.70
N MET A 220 14.62 -25.72 17.58
CA MET A 220 14.98 -25.24 16.25
C MET A 220 14.63 -23.78 16.06
N ILE A 221 13.45 -23.34 16.51
CA ILE A 221 13.05 -21.93 16.45
C ILE A 221 14.00 -21.07 17.28
N HIS A 222 14.34 -21.51 18.50
CA HIS A 222 15.23 -20.77 19.38
C HIS A 222 16.61 -20.53 18.74
N PHE A 223 17.19 -21.55 18.10
CA PHE A 223 18.50 -21.44 17.45
C PHE A 223 18.45 -20.72 16.08
N SER A 224 17.37 -20.83 15.29
CA SER A 224 17.29 -20.20 13.98
C SER A 224 16.89 -18.73 14.03
N GLN A 225 16.11 -18.31 15.02
CA GLN A 225 15.54 -16.95 15.11
C GLN A 225 16.59 -15.82 15.13
N PRO A 226 17.76 -15.92 15.82
CA PRO A 226 18.79 -14.89 15.76
C PRO A 226 19.32 -14.67 14.35
N TYR A 227 19.61 -15.74 13.61
CA TYR A 227 20.12 -15.67 12.24
C TYR A 227 19.09 -15.13 11.25
N PHE A 228 17.82 -15.47 11.43
CA PHE A 228 16.73 -14.87 10.66
C PHE A 228 16.65 -13.36 10.87
N ARG A 229 16.79 -12.89 12.11
CA ARG A 229 16.78 -11.46 12.41
C ARG A 229 17.97 -10.75 11.78
N GLU A 230 19.16 -11.35 11.89
CA GLU A 230 20.37 -10.82 11.28
C GLU A 230 20.26 -10.78 9.77
N GLN A 231 19.80 -11.85 9.13
CA GLN A 231 19.55 -11.91 7.68
C GLN A 231 18.61 -10.79 7.22
N GLN A 232 17.48 -10.57 7.91
CA GLN A 232 16.53 -9.52 7.58
C GLN A 232 17.13 -8.12 7.76
N GLN A 233 17.92 -7.92 8.82
CA GLN A 233 18.58 -6.63 9.06
C GLN A 233 19.62 -6.32 7.99
N VAL A 234 20.44 -7.31 7.62
CA VAL A 234 21.48 -7.17 6.60
C VAL A 234 20.86 -7.02 5.21
N LEU A 235 19.79 -7.76 4.89
CA LEU A 235 19.03 -7.61 3.64
C LEU A 235 18.48 -6.17 3.50
N GLY A 236 17.98 -5.60 4.59
CA GLY A 236 17.56 -4.19 4.59
C GLY A 236 18.71 -3.22 4.34
N ALA A 237 19.92 -3.51 4.84
CA ALA A 237 21.11 -2.70 4.57
C ALA A 237 21.57 -2.81 3.12
N VAL A 238 21.58 -4.03 2.55
CA VAL A 238 21.90 -4.27 1.13
C VAL A 238 20.93 -3.54 0.21
N ASN A 239 19.62 -3.66 0.47
CA ASN A 239 18.62 -2.94 -0.31
C ASN A 239 18.80 -1.41 -0.23
N GLY A 240 19.15 -0.89 0.97
CA GLY A 240 19.43 0.53 1.14
C GLY A 240 20.64 1.02 0.32
N ILE A 241 21.71 0.21 0.24
CA ILE A 241 22.88 0.51 -0.60
C ILE A 241 22.47 0.50 -2.08
N ILE A 242 21.74 -0.52 -2.54
CA ILE A 242 21.29 -0.61 -3.93
C ILE A 242 20.44 0.61 -4.31
N GLU A 243 19.50 1.03 -3.44
CA GLU A 243 18.64 2.20 -3.67
C GLU A 243 19.47 3.49 -3.72
N GLU A 244 20.43 3.66 -2.80
CA GLU A 244 21.33 4.82 -2.75
C GLU A 244 22.25 4.88 -3.99
N ASP A 245 22.87 3.76 -4.35
CA ASP A 245 23.78 3.66 -5.50
C ASP A 245 23.04 3.87 -6.83
N PHE A 246 21.83 3.30 -6.96
CA PHE A 246 21.02 3.47 -8.16
C PHE A 246 20.53 4.91 -8.32
N ALA A 247 20.08 5.55 -7.24
CA ALA A 247 19.69 6.95 -7.25
C ALA A 247 20.87 7.90 -7.47
N GLY A 248 22.07 7.54 -6.94
CA GLY A 248 23.29 8.32 -7.02
C GLY A 248 24.24 7.92 -8.16
N GLN A 249 23.83 7.05 -9.10
CA GLN A 249 24.72 6.45 -10.11
C GLN A 249 25.51 7.49 -10.91
N ASN A 250 24.87 8.58 -11.34
CA ASN A 250 25.55 9.65 -12.07
C ASN A 250 26.66 10.29 -11.21
N VAL A 251 26.42 10.46 -9.91
CA VAL A 251 27.40 11.04 -8.97
C VAL A 251 28.57 10.07 -8.77
N ILE A 252 28.27 8.78 -8.57
CA ILE A 252 29.28 7.72 -8.41
C ILE A 252 30.21 7.68 -9.64
N GLN A 253 29.65 7.75 -10.85
CA GLN A 253 30.41 7.74 -12.09
C GLN A 253 31.26 9.02 -12.29
N VAL A 254 30.67 10.21 -12.05
CA VAL A 254 31.40 11.49 -12.24
C VAL A 254 32.55 11.63 -11.26
N PHE A 255 32.41 11.09 -10.03
CA PHE A 255 33.47 11.15 -9.01
C PHE A 255 34.34 9.90 -8.95
N ASP A 256 34.21 8.96 -9.90
CA ASP A 256 34.97 7.70 -9.99
C ASP A 256 34.98 6.91 -8.67
N ARG A 257 33.82 6.72 -8.08
CA ARG A 257 33.61 6.03 -6.78
C ARG A 257 32.99 4.65 -6.93
N ALA A 258 32.92 4.08 -8.12
CA ALA A 258 32.29 2.78 -8.39
C ALA A 258 32.95 1.64 -7.59
N GLU A 259 34.28 1.61 -7.48
CA GLU A 259 35.00 0.59 -6.74
C GLU A 259 34.69 0.62 -5.24
N ALA A 260 34.64 1.80 -4.64
CA ALA A 260 34.28 1.96 -3.22
C ALA A 260 32.81 1.56 -2.92
N SER A 261 31.89 1.81 -3.86
CA SER A 261 30.49 1.37 -3.75
C SER A 261 30.38 -0.15 -3.83
N ILE A 262 31.11 -0.79 -4.76
CA ILE A 262 31.16 -2.25 -4.89
C ILE A 262 31.76 -2.89 -3.62
N GLU A 263 32.82 -2.34 -3.06
CA GLU A 263 33.45 -2.86 -1.84
C GLU A 263 32.48 -2.82 -0.64
N GLU A 264 31.72 -1.72 -0.47
CA GLU A 264 30.72 -1.63 0.58
C GLU A 264 29.57 -2.62 0.35
N PHE A 265 29.10 -2.76 -0.89
CA PHE A 265 28.09 -3.75 -1.26
C PHE A 265 28.56 -5.17 -0.93
N ASP A 266 29.75 -5.57 -1.38
CA ASP A 266 30.32 -6.89 -1.19
C ASP A 266 30.45 -7.22 0.31
N ARG A 267 30.90 -6.27 1.12
CA ARG A 267 31.00 -6.43 2.57
C ARG A 267 29.65 -6.75 3.22
N GLN A 268 28.58 -6.10 2.79
CA GLN A 268 27.25 -6.39 3.31
C GLN A 268 26.66 -7.67 2.70
N ASN A 269 26.95 -7.95 1.44
CA ASN A 269 26.51 -9.17 0.76
C ASN A 269 27.16 -10.43 1.35
N ASP A 270 28.43 -10.38 1.73
CA ASP A 270 29.10 -11.47 2.46
C ASP A 270 28.44 -11.74 3.81
N ARG A 271 28.06 -10.70 4.54
CA ARG A 271 27.31 -10.85 5.80
C ARG A 271 25.93 -11.44 5.55
N LEU A 272 25.25 -11.03 4.48
CA LEU A 272 23.97 -11.58 4.06
C LEU A 272 24.10 -13.05 3.70
N PHE A 273 25.14 -13.42 2.97
CA PHE A 273 25.42 -14.82 2.63
C PHE A 273 25.59 -15.68 3.89
N ILE A 274 26.44 -15.28 4.85
CA ILE A 274 26.69 -16.03 6.07
C ILE A 274 25.43 -16.18 6.93
N SER A 275 24.69 -15.10 7.15
CA SER A 275 23.47 -15.11 7.95
C SER A 275 22.35 -15.87 7.23
N GLY A 276 22.23 -15.72 5.92
CA GLY A 276 21.31 -16.45 5.07
C GLY A 276 21.59 -17.95 5.05
N TRP A 277 22.83 -18.35 4.86
CA TRP A 277 23.22 -19.76 4.88
C TRP A 277 22.86 -20.42 6.21
N ARG A 278 23.22 -19.78 7.34
CA ARG A 278 22.93 -20.30 8.68
C ARG A 278 21.43 -20.40 8.94
N SER A 279 20.66 -19.37 8.59
CA SER A 279 19.21 -19.37 8.79
C SER A 279 18.52 -20.43 7.94
N GLN A 280 18.92 -20.59 6.66
CA GLN A 280 18.36 -21.59 5.75
C GLN A 280 18.77 -23.01 6.11
N PHE A 281 20.02 -23.22 6.53
CA PHE A 281 20.48 -24.54 6.99
C PHE A 281 19.67 -25.00 8.20
N LEU A 282 19.54 -24.15 9.23
CA LEU A 282 18.78 -24.51 10.44
C LEU A 282 17.30 -24.72 10.12
N SER A 283 16.71 -23.87 9.29
CA SER A 283 15.31 -24.05 8.86
C SER A 283 15.13 -25.30 8.01
N GLY A 284 16.10 -25.60 7.14
CA GLY A 284 16.10 -26.80 6.31
C GLY A 284 16.16 -28.09 7.10
N LEU A 285 16.78 -28.09 8.29
CA LEU A 285 16.82 -29.23 9.19
C LEU A 285 15.45 -29.55 9.83
N MET A 286 14.52 -28.60 9.87
CA MET A 286 13.22 -28.78 10.51
C MET A 286 12.44 -29.95 9.91
N MET A 287 12.33 -30.01 8.56
CA MET A 287 11.60 -31.10 7.89
C MET A 287 12.21 -32.49 8.12
N PRO A 288 13.54 -32.72 7.96
CA PRO A 288 14.17 -33.98 8.29
C PRO A 288 13.99 -34.42 9.76
N LEU A 289 14.11 -33.47 10.71
CA LEU A 289 13.93 -33.78 12.14
C LEU A 289 12.47 -34.13 12.47
N MET A 290 11.51 -33.41 11.89
CA MET A 290 10.10 -33.78 12.05
C MET A 290 9.77 -35.12 11.40
N SER A 291 10.38 -35.43 10.25
CA SER A 291 10.27 -36.77 9.63
C SER A 291 10.89 -37.86 10.50
N LEU A 292 12.01 -37.58 11.17
CA LEU A 292 12.61 -38.52 12.14
C LEU A 292 11.64 -38.82 13.27
N VAL A 293 11.00 -37.84 13.88
CA VAL A 293 9.98 -38.03 14.93
C VAL A 293 8.81 -38.86 14.41
N GLY A 294 8.31 -38.56 13.24
CA GLY A 294 7.26 -39.34 12.60
C GLY A 294 7.65 -40.80 12.36
N ASN A 295 8.89 -41.03 11.89
CA ASN A 295 9.41 -42.37 11.67
C ASN A 295 9.65 -43.14 13.00
N MET A 296 10.08 -42.47 14.06
CA MET A 296 10.14 -43.07 15.41
C MET A 296 8.75 -43.50 15.90
N GLY A 297 7.74 -42.65 15.70
CA GLY A 297 6.34 -42.99 15.97
C GLY A 297 5.89 -44.21 15.16
N TYR A 298 6.23 -44.24 13.86
CA TYR A 298 5.97 -45.39 12.99
C TYR A 298 6.60 -46.69 13.54
N VAL A 299 7.89 -46.65 13.89
CA VAL A 299 8.57 -47.81 14.48
C VAL A 299 7.91 -48.26 15.79
N GLY A 300 7.56 -47.29 16.66
CA GLY A 300 6.84 -47.57 17.90
C GLY A 300 5.49 -48.26 17.66
N VAL A 301 4.70 -47.76 16.70
CA VAL A 301 3.42 -48.35 16.31
C VAL A 301 3.60 -49.78 15.77
N VAL A 302 4.62 -50.02 14.94
CA VAL A 302 4.89 -51.38 14.41
C VAL A 302 5.30 -52.35 15.50
N VAL A 303 6.20 -51.96 16.40
CA VAL A 303 6.68 -52.84 17.51
C VAL A 303 5.55 -53.17 18.47
N VAL A 304 4.84 -52.15 18.98
CA VAL A 304 3.72 -52.36 19.91
C VAL A 304 2.54 -53.02 19.19
N GLY A 305 2.28 -52.66 17.94
CA GLY A 305 1.23 -53.29 17.14
C GLY A 305 1.48 -54.75 16.86
N ALA A 306 2.73 -55.15 16.55
CA ALA A 306 3.09 -56.55 16.38
C ALA A 306 2.91 -57.36 17.69
N GLN A 307 3.29 -56.77 18.83
CA GLN A 307 3.08 -57.40 20.14
C GLN A 307 1.57 -57.59 20.44
N LEU A 308 0.75 -56.59 20.13
CA LEU A 308 -0.70 -56.66 20.28
C LEU A 308 -1.32 -57.68 19.30
N ALA A 309 -0.79 -57.80 18.10
CA ALA A 309 -1.25 -58.77 17.10
C ALA A 309 -0.95 -60.22 17.54
N LEU A 310 0.20 -60.47 18.15
CA LEU A 310 0.54 -61.79 18.71
C LEU A 310 -0.41 -62.19 19.86
N THR A 311 -0.94 -61.23 20.60
CA THR A 311 -1.93 -61.46 21.67
C THR A 311 -3.39 -61.43 21.18
N GLY A 312 -3.62 -61.29 19.89
CA GLY A 312 -4.94 -61.21 19.27
C GLY A 312 -5.72 -59.91 19.49
N ASN A 313 -5.06 -58.86 20.05
CA ASN A 313 -5.67 -57.57 20.39
C ASN A 313 -5.54 -56.51 19.28
N ALA A 314 -4.89 -56.83 18.16
CA ALA A 314 -4.81 -55.96 16.98
C ALA A 314 -4.71 -56.81 15.71
N THR A 315 -5.23 -56.27 14.61
CA THR A 315 -5.13 -56.90 13.28
C THR A 315 -3.98 -56.28 12.47
N PRO A 316 -3.45 -56.96 11.43
CA PRO A 316 -2.50 -56.33 10.50
C PRO A 316 -3.02 -55.04 9.86
N GLY A 317 -4.33 -54.96 9.61
CA GLY A 317 -4.98 -53.76 9.08
C GLY A 317 -5.05 -52.64 10.08
N ASP A 318 -5.16 -52.92 11.38
CA ASP A 318 -5.11 -51.88 12.41
C ASP A 318 -3.73 -51.24 12.46
N ILE A 319 -2.67 -52.02 12.38
CA ILE A 319 -1.29 -51.51 12.32
C ILE A 319 -1.10 -50.61 11.12
N GLN A 320 -1.57 -51.03 9.93
CA GLN A 320 -1.51 -50.22 8.71
C GLN A 320 -2.29 -48.94 8.83
N SER A 321 -3.49 -48.98 9.41
CA SER A 321 -4.31 -47.79 9.65
C SER A 321 -3.61 -46.79 10.55
N PHE A 322 -3.00 -47.26 11.64
CA PHE A 322 -2.23 -46.44 12.58
C PHE A 322 -1.01 -45.79 11.93
N ILE A 323 -0.29 -46.47 11.05
CA ILE A 323 0.83 -45.90 10.30
C ILE A 323 0.39 -44.68 9.50
N GLN A 324 -0.77 -44.75 8.84
CA GLN A 324 -1.32 -43.62 8.11
C GLN A 324 -1.83 -42.50 9.06
N TYR A 325 -2.47 -42.87 10.16
CA TYR A 325 -2.94 -41.91 11.16
C TYR A 325 -1.80 -41.13 11.82
N VAL A 326 -0.65 -41.77 12.12
CA VAL A 326 0.54 -41.05 12.62
C VAL A 326 0.96 -39.93 11.67
N ARG A 327 1.00 -40.21 10.37
CA ARG A 327 1.32 -39.19 9.36
C ARG A 327 0.24 -38.09 9.27
N ASN A 328 -1.03 -38.51 9.24
CA ASN A 328 -2.18 -37.59 9.14
C ASN A 328 -2.37 -36.76 10.42
N PHE A 329 -1.76 -37.11 11.55
CA PHE A 329 -1.81 -36.39 12.80
C PHE A 329 -0.68 -35.34 12.91
N THR A 330 0.54 -35.70 12.48
CA THR A 330 1.70 -34.81 12.59
C THR A 330 1.63 -33.63 11.66
N GLN A 331 1.14 -33.81 10.44
CA GLN A 331 1.08 -32.76 9.41
C GLN A 331 0.20 -31.54 9.79
N PRO A 332 -1.05 -31.71 10.28
CA PRO A 332 -1.89 -30.58 10.71
C PRO A 332 -1.31 -29.81 11.89
N VAL A 333 -0.59 -30.45 12.79
CA VAL A 333 0.09 -29.77 13.91
C VAL A 333 1.14 -28.78 13.41
N GLN A 334 1.93 -29.18 12.41
CA GLN A 334 2.89 -28.29 11.76
C GLN A 334 2.19 -27.14 11.03
N GLN A 335 1.07 -27.41 10.34
CA GLN A 335 0.28 -26.42 9.64
C GLN A 335 -0.29 -25.35 10.56
N LEU A 336 -0.78 -25.71 11.76
CA LEU A 336 -1.27 -24.75 12.75
C LEU A 336 -0.20 -23.75 13.20
N GLY A 337 1.07 -24.18 13.27
CA GLY A 337 2.20 -23.28 13.53
C GLY A 337 2.34 -22.19 12.45
N ASN A 338 2.22 -22.58 11.19
CA ASN A 338 2.29 -21.65 10.05
C ASN A 338 1.08 -20.71 9.98
N VAL A 339 -0.12 -21.22 10.29
CA VAL A 339 -1.36 -20.42 10.34
C VAL A 339 -1.22 -19.25 11.31
N SER A 340 -0.60 -19.45 12.47
CA SER A 340 -0.40 -18.38 13.46
C SER A 340 0.40 -17.20 12.88
N ASN A 341 1.45 -17.47 12.13
CA ASN A 341 2.27 -16.44 11.48
C ASN A 341 1.50 -15.72 10.37
N THR A 342 0.79 -16.48 9.53
CA THR A 342 -0.03 -15.92 8.44
C THR A 342 -1.17 -15.05 8.99
N MET A 343 -1.82 -15.46 10.09
CA MET A 343 -2.85 -14.66 10.76
C MET A 343 -2.30 -13.37 11.36
N GLN A 344 -1.07 -13.37 11.89
CA GLN A 344 -0.44 -12.14 12.37
C GLN A 344 -0.15 -11.15 11.22
N SER A 345 0.36 -11.65 10.10
CA SER A 345 0.59 -10.81 8.91
C SER A 345 -0.71 -10.26 8.33
N MET A 346 -1.75 -11.10 8.26
CA MET A 346 -3.10 -10.68 7.87
C MET A 346 -3.65 -9.59 8.79
N ALA A 347 -3.53 -9.77 10.11
CA ALA A 347 -4.02 -8.80 11.08
C ALA A 347 -3.27 -7.46 10.95
N ALA A 348 -1.95 -7.46 10.77
CA ALA A 348 -1.17 -6.24 10.60
C ALA A 348 -1.54 -5.48 9.30
N ALA A 349 -1.72 -6.20 8.18
CA ALA A 349 -2.18 -5.61 6.93
C ALA A 349 -3.60 -5.04 7.06
N THR A 350 -4.50 -5.79 7.70
CA THR A 350 -5.88 -5.38 7.96
C THR A 350 -5.95 -4.14 8.87
N GLU A 351 -5.12 -4.09 9.92
CA GLU A 351 -5.03 -2.95 10.85
C GLU A 351 -4.66 -1.66 10.10
N ARG A 352 -3.66 -1.71 9.20
CA ARG A 352 -3.27 -0.55 8.38
C ARG A 352 -4.39 -0.09 7.44
N VAL A 353 -5.13 -1.03 6.85
CA VAL A 353 -6.30 -0.71 6.03
C VAL A 353 -7.40 -0.03 6.85
N PHE A 354 -7.72 -0.58 8.03
CA PHE A 354 -8.75 0.01 8.90
C PHE A 354 -8.32 1.35 9.51
N GLU A 355 -7.04 1.51 9.83
CA GLU A 355 -6.49 2.80 10.25
C GLU A 355 -6.71 3.88 9.19
N PHE A 356 -6.47 3.55 7.91
CA PHE A 356 -6.75 4.47 6.81
C PHE A 356 -8.25 4.74 6.63
N LEU A 357 -9.09 3.72 6.69
CA LEU A 357 -10.54 3.89 6.57
C LEU A 357 -11.14 4.70 7.72
N ALA A 358 -10.53 4.62 8.92
CA ALA A 358 -10.90 5.41 10.09
C ALA A 358 -10.29 6.81 10.11
N ALA A 359 -9.41 7.17 9.14
CA ALA A 359 -8.84 8.50 9.06
C ALA A 359 -9.93 9.58 8.99
N PRO A 360 -9.71 10.76 9.60
CA PRO A 360 -10.67 11.84 9.56
C PRO A 360 -10.99 12.24 8.11
N GLU A 361 -12.21 12.66 7.88
CA GLU A 361 -12.68 13.17 6.60
C GLU A 361 -12.69 14.69 6.61
N GLU A 362 -12.65 15.32 5.43
CA GLU A 362 -12.83 16.76 5.32
C GLU A 362 -14.20 17.15 5.90
N GLU A 363 -14.21 18.03 6.90
CA GLU A 363 -15.44 18.50 7.52
C GLU A 363 -16.26 19.35 6.52
N GLN A 364 -17.52 19.01 6.36
CA GLN A 364 -18.49 19.74 5.54
C GLN A 364 -19.69 20.10 6.42
N LYS A 365 -20.06 21.39 6.48
CA LYS A 365 -21.25 21.82 7.19
C LYS A 365 -22.51 21.34 6.46
N ALA A 366 -23.53 20.96 7.20
CA ALA A 366 -24.78 20.47 6.62
C ALA A 366 -25.59 21.58 5.90
N ASP A 367 -25.40 22.83 6.33
CA ASP A 367 -26.01 24.06 5.78
C ASP A 367 -25.05 24.86 4.87
N ALA A 368 -24.14 24.18 4.21
CA ALA A 368 -23.16 24.79 3.35
C ALA A 368 -23.81 25.65 2.24
N GLN A 369 -23.26 26.84 2.03
CA GLN A 369 -23.80 27.83 1.12
C GLN A 369 -23.15 27.75 -0.26
N ILE A 370 -23.91 28.12 -1.28
CA ILE A 370 -23.44 28.33 -2.65
C ILE A 370 -23.99 29.67 -3.14
N PRO A 371 -23.18 30.74 -3.16
CA PRO A 371 -23.62 32.07 -3.63
C PRO A 371 -24.13 32.06 -5.08
N GLU A 372 -25.19 32.81 -5.35
CA GLU A 372 -25.77 32.90 -6.69
C GLU A 372 -24.88 33.68 -7.67
N LYS A 373 -24.26 34.79 -7.20
CA LYS A 373 -23.36 35.63 -7.99
C LYS A 373 -21.92 35.36 -7.63
N ARG A 374 -21.07 35.12 -8.62
CA ARG A 374 -19.69 34.67 -8.45
C ARG A 374 -18.74 35.48 -9.36
N PRO A 375 -18.56 36.78 -9.08
CA PRO A 375 -17.69 37.64 -9.89
C PRO A 375 -16.20 37.45 -9.61
N GLY A 376 -15.81 36.64 -8.62
CA GLY A 376 -14.41 36.39 -8.25
C GLY A 376 -13.91 37.30 -7.12
N HIS A 377 -14.78 37.80 -6.23
CA HIS A 377 -14.38 38.59 -5.06
C HIS A 377 -13.79 37.71 -3.95
N VAL A 378 -12.61 38.08 -3.44
CA VAL A 378 -11.92 37.36 -2.36
C VAL A 378 -11.42 38.34 -1.30
N GLU A 379 -11.66 38.05 -0.03
CA GLU A 379 -11.26 38.88 1.11
C GLU A 379 -10.57 38.02 2.17
N PHE A 380 -9.36 38.39 2.54
CA PHE A 380 -8.64 37.90 3.72
C PHE A 380 -8.77 38.97 4.81
N ASP A 381 -9.25 38.59 5.98
CA ASP A 381 -9.50 39.49 7.10
C ASP A 381 -8.82 38.91 8.35
N HIS A 382 -7.66 39.47 8.70
CA HIS A 382 -6.83 39.06 9.85
C HIS A 382 -6.56 37.55 9.92
N VAL A 383 -6.25 36.92 8.76
CA VAL A 383 -6.05 35.48 8.65
C VAL A 383 -4.78 35.04 9.37
N LYS A 384 -4.93 34.02 10.23
CA LYS A 384 -3.85 33.32 10.92
C LYS A 384 -3.87 31.84 10.58
N PHE A 385 -2.66 31.25 10.39
CA PHE A 385 -2.57 29.84 10.07
C PHE A 385 -1.20 29.24 10.37
N GLY A 386 -1.19 28.00 10.86
CA GLY A 386 -0.01 27.14 11.01
C GLY A 386 -0.31 25.68 10.67
N TYR A 387 0.67 24.95 10.09
CA TYR A 387 0.49 23.51 9.83
C TYR A 387 0.53 22.66 11.10
N THR A 388 1.14 23.19 12.15
CA THR A 388 1.21 22.58 13.48
C THR A 388 0.93 23.66 14.53
N PRO A 389 0.32 23.31 15.67
CA PRO A 389 -0.01 24.30 16.72
C PRO A 389 1.20 25.11 17.21
N ASP A 390 2.40 24.52 17.12
CA ASP A 390 3.64 25.15 17.64
C ASP A 390 4.31 26.09 16.62
N LYS A 391 3.85 26.13 15.36
CA LYS A 391 4.50 26.92 14.32
C LYS A 391 3.48 27.65 13.44
N THR A 392 3.24 28.90 13.76
CA THR A 392 2.46 29.82 12.89
C THR A 392 3.28 30.16 11.64
N ILE A 393 2.64 30.12 10.49
CA ILE A 393 3.23 30.46 9.17
C ILE A 393 2.66 31.78 8.66
N ILE A 394 1.38 32.06 8.87
CA ILE A 394 0.70 33.30 8.55
C ILE A 394 0.25 33.90 9.87
N HIS A 395 0.71 35.12 10.20
CA HIS A 395 0.47 35.73 11.50
C HIS A 395 -0.71 36.69 11.50
N ASP A 396 -0.80 37.59 10.48
CA ASP A 396 -1.89 38.55 10.34
C ASP A 396 -1.99 39.00 8.86
N PHE A 397 -2.69 38.21 8.06
CA PHE A 397 -2.79 38.48 6.64
C PHE A 397 -4.16 39.09 6.29
N SER A 398 -4.15 40.35 5.78
CA SER A 398 -5.36 41.07 5.38
C SER A 398 -5.21 41.64 3.98
N CYS A 399 -6.08 41.18 3.07
CA CYS A 399 -6.09 41.64 1.68
C CYS A 399 -7.48 41.45 1.05
N GLU A 400 -7.89 42.41 0.25
CA GLU A 400 -9.07 42.32 -0.59
C GLU A 400 -8.66 42.30 -2.07
N ALA A 401 -9.19 41.32 -2.83
CA ALA A 401 -9.08 41.17 -4.26
C ALA A 401 -10.46 41.41 -4.89
N LYS A 402 -10.57 42.49 -5.65
CA LYS A 402 -11.81 42.85 -6.36
C LYS A 402 -11.97 42.01 -7.64
N PRO A 403 -13.20 41.83 -8.13
CA PRO A 403 -13.43 41.09 -9.37
C PRO A 403 -12.58 41.64 -10.53
N GLY A 404 -11.90 40.71 -11.21
CA GLY A 404 -11.05 41.04 -12.39
C GLY A 404 -9.66 41.60 -12.05
N GLN A 405 -9.28 41.72 -10.76
CA GLN A 405 -7.95 42.18 -10.36
C GLN A 405 -6.89 41.08 -10.42
N THR A 406 -5.69 41.45 -10.81
CA THR A 406 -4.50 40.61 -10.73
C THR A 406 -3.68 40.96 -9.48
N ILE A 407 -3.58 40.03 -8.56
CA ILE A 407 -2.81 40.13 -7.32
C ILE A 407 -1.51 39.32 -7.47
N ALA A 408 -0.38 40.03 -7.55
CA ALA A 408 0.93 39.39 -7.53
C ALA A 408 1.41 39.17 -6.08
N ILE A 409 1.79 37.94 -5.75
CA ILE A 409 2.32 37.56 -4.44
C ILE A 409 3.83 37.35 -4.60
N VAL A 410 4.64 38.20 -3.94
CA VAL A 410 6.10 38.24 -4.07
C VAL A 410 6.73 38.07 -2.69
N GLY A 411 7.89 37.44 -2.63
CA GLY A 411 8.62 37.24 -1.37
C GLY A 411 9.60 36.06 -1.43
N PRO A 412 10.49 35.90 -0.46
CA PRO A 412 11.49 34.85 -0.44
C PRO A 412 10.85 33.45 -0.31
N THR A 413 11.64 32.42 -0.58
CA THR A 413 11.22 31.02 -0.36
C THR A 413 10.91 30.81 1.12
N GLY A 414 9.76 30.20 1.42
CA GLY A 414 9.31 29.97 2.79
C GLY A 414 8.48 31.09 3.42
N ALA A 415 8.27 32.22 2.71
CA ALA A 415 7.47 33.36 3.22
C ALA A 415 5.98 33.07 3.41
N GLY A 416 5.44 31.90 2.97
CA GLY A 416 4.03 31.54 3.14
C GLY A 416 3.18 31.63 1.85
N LYS A 417 3.77 31.97 0.71
CA LYS A 417 3.03 32.16 -0.58
C LYS A 417 2.16 30.97 -0.97
N THR A 418 2.73 29.76 -1.01
CA THR A 418 1.99 28.54 -1.33
C THR A 418 0.96 28.17 -0.25
N THR A 419 1.17 28.60 0.98
CA THR A 419 0.21 28.40 2.09
C THR A 419 -1.08 29.16 1.83
N LEU A 420 -1.00 30.41 1.35
CA LEU A 420 -2.19 31.21 0.99
C LEU A 420 -3.03 30.54 -0.09
N ILE A 421 -2.39 29.95 -1.11
CA ILE A 421 -3.08 29.19 -2.15
C ILE A 421 -3.82 27.99 -1.58
N LYS A 422 -3.19 27.28 -0.65
CA LYS A 422 -3.82 26.13 0.02
C LYS A 422 -5.02 26.54 0.88
N LEU A 423 -5.00 27.72 1.48
CA LEU A 423 -6.13 28.28 2.22
C LEU A 423 -7.27 28.69 1.28
N LEU A 424 -6.98 29.34 0.15
CA LEU A 424 -7.98 29.69 -0.88
C LEU A 424 -8.77 28.48 -1.36
N GLN A 425 -8.09 27.36 -1.57
CA GLN A 425 -8.70 26.09 -2.00
C GLN A 425 -9.34 25.30 -0.83
N ARG A 426 -9.28 25.88 0.39
CA ARG A 426 -9.71 25.21 1.62
C ARG A 426 -9.16 23.79 1.75
N PHE A 427 -7.86 23.59 1.41
CA PHE A 427 -7.13 22.37 1.79
C PHE A 427 -6.82 22.34 3.28
N TYR A 428 -6.86 23.52 3.91
CA TYR A 428 -6.76 23.76 5.34
C TYR A 428 -7.75 24.85 5.72
N ASP A 429 -8.34 24.74 6.90
CA ASP A 429 -9.14 25.83 7.48
C ASP A 429 -8.22 26.81 8.21
N VAL A 430 -8.58 28.08 8.31
CA VAL A 430 -7.80 29.12 8.99
C VAL A 430 -7.91 28.95 10.51
N ASP A 431 -6.82 29.19 11.25
CA ASP A 431 -6.78 29.12 12.71
C ASP A 431 -7.40 30.38 13.37
N GLY A 432 -7.35 31.51 12.68
CA GLY A 432 -7.92 32.79 13.14
C GLY A 432 -8.25 33.71 12.00
N GLY A 433 -9.09 34.72 12.25
CA GLY A 433 -9.61 35.61 11.24
C GLY A 433 -10.66 34.95 10.34
N SER A 434 -10.90 35.53 9.16
CA SER A 434 -11.82 35.01 8.17
C SER A 434 -11.25 35.12 6.75
N LEU A 435 -11.50 34.10 5.95
CA LEU A 435 -11.27 34.10 4.50
C LEU A 435 -12.64 34.00 3.83
N ARG A 436 -13.01 35.01 3.07
CA ARG A 436 -14.30 35.08 2.40
C ARG A 436 -14.13 35.03 0.89
N VAL A 437 -14.96 34.24 0.25
CA VAL A 437 -15.12 34.20 -1.21
C VAL A 437 -16.57 34.58 -1.49
N GLU A 438 -16.78 35.58 -2.35
CA GLU A 438 -18.12 36.14 -2.64
C GLU A 438 -18.88 36.60 -1.38
N GLY A 439 -18.15 37.15 -0.40
CA GLY A 439 -18.69 37.61 0.87
C GLY A 439 -19.06 36.53 1.88
N VAL A 440 -18.92 35.23 1.55
CA VAL A 440 -19.20 34.09 2.42
C VAL A 440 -17.87 33.49 2.90
N ASP A 441 -17.77 33.20 4.20
CA ASP A 441 -16.59 32.54 4.76
C ASP A 441 -16.38 31.16 4.12
N VAL A 442 -15.15 30.83 3.74
CA VAL A 442 -14.83 29.55 3.08
C VAL A 442 -15.23 28.34 3.92
N ARG A 443 -15.32 28.49 5.25
CA ARG A 443 -15.77 27.43 6.18
C ARG A 443 -17.27 27.14 6.05
N ASP A 444 -18.04 28.08 5.51
CA ASP A 444 -19.48 27.97 5.29
C ASP A 444 -19.86 27.58 3.85
N TRP A 445 -18.87 27.54 2.95
CA TRP A 445 -19.07 27.09 1.58
C TRP A 445 -19.20 25.57 1.46
N ASP A 446 -19.95 25.11 0.46
CA ASP A 446 -19.75 23.76 -0.09
C ASP A 446 -18.35 23.64 -0.68
N ARG A 447 -17.56 22.66 -0.24
CA ARG A 447 -16.15 22.54 -0.66
C ARG A 447 -15.98 22.29 -2.15
N ALA A 448 -16.87 21.50 -2.75
CA ALA A 448 -16.80 21.21 -4.18
C ALA A 448 -17.16 22.45 -5.00
N ALA A 449 -18.18 23.21 -4.58
CA ALA A 449 -18.54 24.48 -5.20
C ALA A 449 -17.44 25.51 -5.03
N LEU A 450 -16.85 25.67 -3.83
CA LEU A 450 -15.73 26.58 -3.58
C LEU A 450 -14.53 26.27 -4.48
N ARG A 451 -14.09 25.02 -4.53
CA ARG A 451 -12.99 24.58 -5.40
C ARG A 451 -13.33 24.79 -6.89
N GLY A 452 -14.61 24.73 -7.22
CA GLY A 452 -15.13 25.01 -8.54
C GLY A 452 -15.07 26.50 -8.95
N GLU A 453 -14.84 27.44 -8.03
CA GLU A 453 -14.65 28.87 -8.34
C GLU A 453 -13.26 29.18 -8.88
N PHE A 454 -12.30 28.30 -8.66
CA PHE A 454 -10.91 28.51 -9.02
C PHE A 454 -10.46 27.60 -10.16
N ALA A 455 -9.77 28.15 -11.14
CA ALA A 455 -8.89 27.35 -12.00
C ALA A 455 -7.45 27.52 -11.54
N MET A 456 -6.65 26.47 -11.65
CA MET A 456 -5.31 26.45 -11.10
C MET A 456 -4.29 25.98 -12.13
N VAL A 457 -3.18 26.71 -12.26
CA VAL A 457 -1.98 26.32 -13.00
C VAL A 457 -0.83 26.28 -12.02
N LEU A 458 -0.36 25.07 -11.70
CA LEU A 458 0.71 24.82 -10.73
C LEU A 458 2.08 24.82 -11.39
N GLN A 459 3.13 25.07 -10.61
CA GLN A 459 4.52 24.91 -10.99
C GLN A 459 4.82 23.50 -11.47
N ASP A 460 4.41 22.49 -10.68
CA ASP A 460 4.50 21.08 -11.06
C ASP A 460 3.27 20.71 -11.91
N THR A 461 3.47 20.73 -13.22
CA THR A 461 2.41 20.41 -14.18
C THR A 461 2.10 18.92 -14.17
N TRP A 462 0.91 18.56 -13.73
CA TRP A 462 0.44 17.16 -13.74
C TRP A 462 -0.49 16.90 -14.93
N LEU A 463 -0.14 15.90 -15.75
CA LEU A 463 -0.97 15.36 -16.81
C LEU A 463 -1.29 13.89 -16.52
N PHE A 464 -2.53 13.51 -16.79
CA PHE A 464 -2.98 12.12 -16.65
C PHE A 464 -2.54 11.29 -17.86
N ASN A 465 -2.32 10.00 -17.62
CA ASN A 465 -2.17 9.03 -18.70
C ASN A 465 -3.46 9.02 -19.55
N GLY A 466 -3.35 9.33 -20.82
CA GLY A 466 -4.48 9.51 -21.73
C GLY A 466 -4.12 10.45 -22.88
N THR A 467 -5.09 10.80 -23.70
CA THR A 467 -4.87 11.71 -24.82
C THR A 467 -4.69 13.17 -24.39
N ILE A 468 -4.06 14.00 -25.24
CA ILE A 468 -3.99 15.45 -25.01
C ILE A 468 -5.41 16.02 -24.91
N ARG A 469 -6.33 15.58 -25.76
CA ARG A 469 -7.74 15.95 -25.76
C ARG A 469 -8.40 15.73 -24.41
N GLU A 470 -8.24 14.52 -23.83
CA GLU A 470 -8.78 14.17 -22.52
C GLU A 470 -8.16 15.00 -21.39
N ASN A 471 -6.86 15.27 -21.48
CA ASN A 471 -6.17 16.11 -20.51
C ASN A 471 -6.65 17.55 -20.51
N ILE A 472 -6.96 18.15 -21.67
CA ILE A 472 -7.56 19.49 -21.75
C ILE A 472 -9.01 19.44 -21.27
N ARG A 473 -9.80 18.43 -21.73
CA ARG A 473 -11.22 18.23 -21.35
C ARG A 473 -11.41 17.99 -19.86
N TYR A 474 -10.35 17.61 -19.12
CA TYR A 474 -10.42 17.47 -17.67
C TYR A 474 -10.89 18.75 -16.96
N GLY A 475 -10.64 19.93 -17.51
CA GLY A 475 -11.16 21.22 -17.00
C GLY A 475 -12.68 21.33 -17.03
N ARG A 476 -13.34 20.74 -18.05
CA ARG A 476 -14.79 20.66 -18.22
C ARG A 476 -15.15 19.38 -18.98
N PRO A 477 -15.53 18.28 -18.27
CA PRO A 477 -15.72 16.96 -18.86
C PRO A 477 -16.79 16.87 -19.95
N ASP A 478 -17.78 17.74 -19.94
CA ASP A 478 -18.89 17.84 -20.90
C ASP A 478 -18.58 18.73 -22.12
N ALA A 479 -17.37 19.27 -22.22
CA ALA A 479 -16.97 20.11 -23.35
C ALA A 479 -16.85 19.30 -24.65
N SER A 480 -17.33 19.92 -25.73
CA SER A 480 -17.19 19.37 -27.08
C SER A 480 -15.74 19.43 -27.59
N ASP A 481 -15.41 18.66 -28.61
CA ASP A 481 -14.09 18.69 -29.25
C ASP A 481 -13.75 20.10 -29.78
N ALA A 482 -14.72 20.79 -30.35
CA ALA A 482 -14.53 22.16 -30.85
C ALA A 482 -14.15 23.16 -29.74
N GLU A 483 -14.71 23.02 -28.52
CA GLU A 483 -14.36 23.83 -27.35
C GLU A 483 -12.96 23.50 -26.84
N VAL A 484 -12.60 22.21 -26.82
CA VAL A 484 -11.24 21.76 -26.47
C VAL A 484 -10.20 22.36 -27.42
N GLU A 485 -10.44 22.32 -28.73
CA GLU A 485 -9.56 22.92 -29.74
C GLU A 485 -9.52 24.45 -29.65
N ALA A 486 -10.64 25.10 -29.34
CA ALA A 486 -10.68 26.53 -29.10
C ALA A 486 -9.84 26.94 -27.89
N ALA A 487 -9.92 26.18 -26.78
CA ALA A 487 -9.09 26.38 -25.60
C ALA A 487 -7.60 26.17 -25.90
N ALA A 488 -7.26 25.13 -26.67
CA ALA A 488 -5.89 24.86 -27.10
C ALA A 488 -5.32 25.98 -27.98
N ARG A 489 -6.12 26.57 -28.89
CA ARG A 489 -5.72 27.72 -29.69
C ARG A 489 -5.49 28.95 -28.81
N ALA A 490 -6.38 29.23 -27.87
CA ALA A 490 -6.21 30.31 -26.91
C ALA A 490 -4.93 30.14 -26.05
N ALA A 491 -4.64 28.93 -25.62
CA ALA A 491 -3.42 28.58 -24.89
C ALA A 491 -2.16 28.45 -25.78
N ARG A 492 -2.24 28.78 -27.07
CA ARG A 492 -1.12 28.69 -28.02
C ARG A 492 -0.49 27.29 -28.15
N CYS A 493 -1.19 26.21 -27.76
CA CYS A 493 -0.69 24.85 -27.85
C CYS A 493 -1.17 24.09 -29.09
N ASP A 494 -2.16 24.54 -29.81
CA ASP A 494 -2.74 23.91 -31.00
C ASP A 494 -1.67 23.60 -32.07
N HIS A 495 -0.75 24.52 -32.33
CA HIS A 495 0.29 24.31 -33.32
C HIS A 495 1.19 23.14 -33.00
N PHE A 496 1.73 23.03 -31.78
CA PHE A 496 2.61 21.93 -31.44
C PHE A 496 1.83 20.60 -31.37
N ILE A 497 0.56 20.62 -30.94
CA ILE A 497 -0.29 19.42 -30.90
C ILE A 497 -0.39 18.82 -32.30
N HIS A 498 -0.60 19.62 -33.33
CA HIS A 498 -0.65 19.15 -34.71
C HIS A 498 0.69 18.63 -35.25
N THR A 499 1.83 18.95 -34.61
CA THR A 499 3.13 18.38 -34.99
C THR A 499 3.38 16.98 -34.42
N LEU A 500 2.57 16.58 -33.42
CA LEU A 500 2.67 15.25 -32.80
C LEU A 500 1.95 14.19 -33.66
N ALA A 501 2.47 12.97 -33.65
CA ALA A 501 1.82 11.84 -34.32
C ALA A 501 0.47 11.54 -33.64
N GLY A 502 -0.64 11.78 -34.35
CA GLY A 502 -2.01 11.64 -33.82
C GLY A 502 -2.64 12.94 -33.32
N GLY A 503 -1.91 14.09 -33.27
CA GLY A 503 -2.47 15.37 -32.89
C GLY A 503 -3.08 15.38 -31.49
N TYR A 504 -4.35 15.75 -31.38
CA TYR A 504 -5.09 15.75 -30.11
C TYR A 504 -5.26 14.37 -29.47
N ASP A 505 -5.16 13.29 -30.26
CA ASP A 505 -5.26 11.92 -29.79
C ASP A 505 -3.88 11.32 -29.44
N PHE A 506 -2.81 12.14 -29.43
CA PHE A 506 -1.49 11.75 -28.94
C PHE A 506 -1.59 11.30 -27.49
N MET A 507 -1.08 10.09 -27.19
CA MET A 507 -1.08 9.50 -25.86
C MET A 507 0.04 10.07 -25.00
N ILE A 508 -0.31 10.68 -23.90
CA ILE A 508 0.61 11.13 -22.86
C ILE A 508 0.89 9.93 -21.96
N ASN A 509 2.16 9.65 -21.66
CA ASN A 509 2.55 8.59 -20.73
C ASN A 509 2.30 8.99 -19.27
N GLU A 510 2.45 8.03 -18.34
CA GLU A 510 2.10 8.17 -16.92
C GLU A 510 2.77 9.37 -16.21
N GLU A 511 3.96 9.80 -16.66
CA GLU A 511 4.69 10.94 -16.08
C GLU A 511 4.69 12.17 -17.00
N GLY A 512 4.08 12.09 -18.18
CA GLY A 512 4.10 13.13 -19.19
C GLY A 512 5.52 13.42 -19.75
N THR A 513 6.46 12.48 -19.61
CA THR A 513 7.86 12.66 -20.02
C THR A 513 8.04 12.70 -21.53
N ASN A 514 7.04 12.28 -22.30
CA ASN A 514 7.01 12.36 -23.75
C ASN A 514 6.57 13.75 -24.28
N LEU A 515 6.33 14.73 -23.39
CA LEU A 515 6.17 16.13 -23.70
C LEU A 515 7.25 16.97 -22.98
N SER A 516 7.71 18.04 -23.61
CA SER A 516 8.60 18.99 -22.93
C SER A 516 7.87 19.71 -21.77
N GLN A 517 8.63 20.25 -20.81
CA GLN A 517 8.04 20.97 -19.67
C GLN A 517 7.14 22.12 -20.12
N GLY A 518 7.57 22.93 -21.11
CA GLY A 518 6.76 24.02 -21.66
C GLY A 518 5.49 23.52 -22.35
N GLN A 519 5.57 22.39 -23.10
CA GLN A 519 4.38 21.79 -23.72
C GLN A 519 3.37 21.32 -22.66
N ARG A 520 3.83 20.67 -21.60
CA ARG A 520 2.97 20.29 -20.47
C ARG A 520 2.28 21.50 -19.84
N GLN A 521 3.03 22.58 -19.64
CA GLN A 521 2.47 23.81 -19.06
C GLN A 521 1.40 24.43 -19.97
N LEU A 522 1.62 24.51 -21.29
CA LEU A 522 0.62 24.97 -22.24
C LEU A 522 -0.66 24.13 -22.23
N VAL A 523 -0.55 22.80 -22.11
CA VAL A 523 -1.72 21.90 -21.98
C VAL A 523 -2.48 22.17 -20.66
N THR A 524 -1.78 22.44 -19.55
CA THR A 524 -2.45 22.79 -18.28
C THR A 524 -3.10 24.17 -18.33
N ILE A 525 -2.52 25.13 -19.05
CA ILE A 525 -3.17 26.42 -19.30
C ILE A 525 -4.43 26.25 -20.16
N ALA A 526 -4.39 25.41 -21.21
CA ALA A 526 -5.57 25.09 -22.02
C ALA A 526 -6.69 24.45 -21.17
N ARG A 527 -6.33 23.57 -20.23
CA ARG A 527 -7.26 23.00 -19.24
C ARG A 527 -7.92 24.09 -18.39
N ALA A 528 -7.15 25.06 -17.91
CA ALA A 528 -7.65 26.17 -17.11
C ALA A 528 -8.54 27.14 -17.93
N ILE A 529 -8.20 27.42 -19.19
CA ILE A 529 -9.03 28.20 -20.10
C ILE A 529 -10.38 27.52 -20.35
N LEU A 530 -10.36 26.22 -20.61
CA LEU A 530 -11.57 25.41 -20.84
C LEU A 530 -12.48 25.33 -19.61
N ALA A 531 -11.87 25.31 -18.42
CA ALA A 531 -12.61 25.30 -17.14
C ALA A 531 -13.45 26.57 -16.95
N ASP A 532 -13.00 27.72 -17.48
CA ASP A 532 -13.68 29.01 -17.49
C ASP A 532 -14.20 29.45 -16.11
N ARG A 533 -13.29 29.59 -15.16
CA ARG A 533 -13.61 29.92 -13.76
C ARG A 533 -13.41 31.43 -13.50
N PRO A 534 -14.19 32.03 -12.56
CA PRO A 534 -14.10 33.46 -12.25
C PRO A 534 -12.80 33.87 -11.55
N ALA A 535 -12.17 32.94 -10.82
CA ALA A 535 -10.92 33.19 -10.13
C ALA A 535 -9.82 32.22 -10.57
N LEU A 536 -8.58 32.69 -10.57
CA LEU A 536 -7.40 31.93 -10.99
C LEU A 536 -6.35 31.89 -9.90
N ILE A 537 -5.67 30.77 -9.82
CA ILE A 537 -4.48 30.56 -8.98
C ILE A 537 -3.35 30.12 -9.91
N LEU A 538 -2.31 30.93 -9.99
CA LEU A 538 -1.21 30.74 -10.90
C LEU A 538 0.10 30.69 -10.12
N ASP A 539 0.85 29.59 -10.25
CA ASP A 539 2.18 29.40 -9.65
C ASP A 539 3.22 29.38 -10.78
N GLU A 540 3.95 30.48 -10.92
CA GLU A 540 4.72 30.82 -12.13
C GLU A 540 6.21 30.46 -12.02
N ALA A 541 6.56 29.24 -11.64
CA ALA A 541 7.97 28.82 -11.68
C ALA A 541 8.28 28.10 -13.00
N THR A 542 8.92 28.80 -13.94
CA THR A 542 9.45 28.21 -15.19
C THR A 542 10.97 28.21 -15.18
N SER A 543 11.59 27.37 -14.39
CA SER A 543 13.00 27.02 -14.60
C SER A 543 13.07 25.94 -15.68
N ASN A 544 13.94 26.12 -16.70
CA ASN A 544 14.25 25.15 -17.76
C ASN A 544 13.28 25.10 -18.98
N VAL A 545 12.74 26.23 -19.42
CA VAL A 545 11.99 26.35 -20.68
C VAL A 545 12.76 27.26 -21.63
N ASP A 546 12.81 26.91 -22.91
CA ASP A 546 13.43 27.77 -23.93
C ASP A 546 12.66 29.10 -24.11
N THR A 547 13.38 30.16 -24.51
CA THR A 547 12.83 31.54 -24.61
C THR A 547 11.61 31.63 -25.49
N ARG A 548 11.52 30.88 -26.59
CA ARG A 548 10.36 30.91 -27.51
C ARG A 548 9.12 30.29 -26.85
N THR A 549 9.29 29.17 -26.20
CA THR A 549 8.19 28.52 -25.47
C THR A 549 7.76 29.36 -24.28
N GLU A 550 8.72 30.03 -23.62
CA GLU A 550 8.44 30.96 -22.53
C GLU A 550 7.54 32.12 -22.96
N GLU A 551 7.80 32.72 -24.14
CA GLU A 551 6.95 33.77 -24.71
C GLU A 551 5.53 33.25 -25.02
N LEU A 552 5.40 32.01 -25.52
CA LEU A 552 4.09 31.40 -25.77
C LEU A 552 3.32 31.16 -24.46
N ILE A 553 3.99 30.69 -23.39
CA ILE A 553 3.40 30.52 -22.06
C ILE A 553 2.91 31.87 -21.52
N GLN A 554 3.73 32.94 -21.63
CA GLN A 554 3.35 34.27 -21.15
C GLN A 554 2.08 34.77 -21.85
N ARG A 555 2.03 34.70 -23.19
CA ARG A 555 0.84 35.07 -23.96
C ARG A 555 -0.40 34.26 -23.63
N ALA A 556 -0.21 32.95 -23.33
CA ALA A 556 -1.30 32.08 -22.92
C ALA A 556 -1.80 32.44 -21.51
N MET A 557 -0.90 32.80 -20.60
CA MET A 557 -1.23 33.26 -19.24
C MET A 557 -1.96 34.59 -19.27
N ASP A 558 -1.48 35.55 -20.07
CA ASP A 558 -2.17 36.87 -20.25
C ASP A 558 -3.60 36.68 -20.77
N ALA A 559 -3.79 35.80 -21.76
CA ALA A 559 -5.12 35.46 -22.27
C ALA A 559 -5.99 34.74 -21.20
N LEU A 560 -5.41 33.90 -20.36
CA LEU A 560 -6.12 33.24 -19.28
C LEU A 560 -6.57 34.22 -18.20
N MET A 561 -5.74 35.20 -17.82
CA MET A 561 -6.02 36.18 -16.76
C MET A 561 -7.06 37.25 -17.16
N GLN A 562 -7.26 37.48 -18.45
CA GLN A 562 -8.12 38.55 -18.93
C GLN A 562 -9.55 38.45 -18.37
N GLY A 563 -9.99 39.49 -17.62
CA GLY A 563 -11.32 39.59 -17.03
C GLY A 563 -11.59 38.68 -15.83
N ARG A 564 -10.57 38.00 -15.27
CA ARG A 564 -10.67 37.11 -14.12
C ARG A 564 -9.84 37.60 -12.95
N THR A 565 -10.32 37.34 -11.73
CA THR A 565 -9.53 37.62 -10.51
C THR A 565 -8.38 36.63 -10.42
N SER A 566 -7.14 37.10 -10.40
CA SER A 566 -5.97 36.26 -10.51
C SER A 566 -5.03 36.41 -9.32
N PHE A 567 -4.73 35.32 -8.62
CA PHE A 567 -3.68 35.24 -7.59
C PHE A 567 -2.46 34.61 -8.23
N VAL A 568 -1.38 35.35 -8.36
CA VAL A 568 -0.17 34.90 -9.06
C VAL A 568 1.00 34.88 -8.09
N ILE A 569 1.57 33.70 -7.84
CA ILE A 569 2.91 33.62 -7.21
C ILE A 569 3.92 33.98 -8.30
N ALA A 570 4.31 35.25 -8.31
CA ALA A 570 5.08 35.80 -9.39
C ALA A 570 6.58 35.54 -9.19
N HIS A 571 7.19 34.92 -10.19
CA HIS A 571 8.63 34.70 -10.33
C HIS A 571 9.17 35.42 -11.58
N ARG A 572 8.30 36.10 -12.34
CA ARG A 572 8.65 36.83 -13.56
C ARG A 572 8.38 38.31 -13.41
N LEU A 573 9.33 39.10 -13.93
CA LEU A 573 9.27 40.55 -13.91
C LEU A 573 8.03 41.08 -14.63
N SER A 574 7.68 40.53 -15.80
CA SER A 574 6.53 40.98 -16.59
C SER A 574 5.21 40.81 -15.81
N THR A 575 5.02 39.72 -15.12
CA THR A 575 3.81 39.45 -14.35
C THR A 575 3.71 40.36 -13.12
N ILE A 576 4.85 40.57 -12.42
CA ILE A 576 4.90 41.50 -11.28
C ILE A 576 4.56 42.91 -11.71
N ARG A 577 5.15 43.40 -12.82
CA ARG A 577 5.01 44.74 -13.30
C ARG A 577 3.58 45.08 -13.76
N ASN A 578 2.89 44.09 -14.33
CA ASN A 578 1.53 44.27 -14.87
C ASN A 578 0.43 43.97 -13.86
N ALA A 579 0.76 43.61 -12.62
CA ALA A 579 -0.23 43.35 -11.58
C ALA A 579 -0.90 44.65 -11.07
N ASP A 580 -2.21 44.58 -10.81
CA ASP A 580 -2.96 45.69 -10.21
C ASP A 580 -2.54 45.94 -8.75
N VAL A 581 -2.20 44.87 -8.04
CA VAL A 581 -1.72 44.92 -6.65
C VAL A 581 -0.60 43.93 -6.45
N ILE A 582 0.49 44.37 -5.88
CA ILE A 582 1.60 43.52 -5.45
C ILE A 582 1.55 43.42 -3.94
N LEU A 583 1.54 42.19 -3.43
CA LEU A 583 1.66 41.84 -2.02
C LEU A 583 3.05 41.30 -1.77
N VAL A 584 3.83 42.03 -1.02
CA VAL A 584 5.19 41.61 -0.62
C VAL A 584 5.12 40.91 0.73
N ILE A 585 5.41 39.60 0.74
CA ILE A 585 5.30 38.77 1.93
C ILE A 585 6.69 38.44 2.46
N ARG A 586 6.86 38.66 3.76
CA ARG A 586 8.04 38.26 4.51
C ARG A 586 7.61 37.66 5.86
N ASP A 587 8.15 36.48 6.18
CA ASP A 587 7.90 35.79 7.45
C ASP A 587 6.40 35.64 7.81
N GLY A 588 5.54 35.44 6.80
CA GLY A 588 4.10 35.22 6.96
C GLY A 588 3.23 36.48 7.00
N ASP A 589 3.80 37.66 6.93
CA ASP A 589 3.09 38.93 6.97
C ASP A 589 3.26 39.73 5.66
N ILE A 590 2.28 40.59 5.35
CA ILE A 590 2.41 41.59 4.28
C ILE A 590 3.26 42.74 4.82
N VAL A 591 4.47 42.89 4.25
CA VAL A 591 5.36 44.00 4.64
C VAL A 591 5.16 45.22 3.78
N GLU A 592 4.77 45.04 2.50
CA GLU A 592 4.50 46.11 1.56
C GLU A 592 3.32 45.75 0.64
N LYS A 593 2.52 46.74 0.23
CA LYS A 593 1.40 46.57 -0.66
C LYS A 593 1.27 47.81 -1.54
N GLY A 594 1.18 47.63 -2.84
CA GLY A 594 1.01 48.74 -3.82
C GLY A 594 1.17 48.27 -5.24
N THR A 595 1.25 49.21 -6.18
CA THR A 595 1.62 48.96 -7.57
C THR A 595 3.15 48.88 -7.71
N HIS A 596 3.62 48.40 -8.87
CA HIS A 596 5.06 48.32 -9.16
C HIS A 596 5.78 49.69 -8.97
N ASP A 597 5.24 50.74 -9.57
CA ASP A 597 5.85 52.07 -9.53
C ASP A 597 5.86 52.66 -8.10
N GLU A 598 4.77 52.47 -7.34
CA GLU A 598 4.67 52.92 -5.94
C GLU A 598 5.69 52.22 -5.04
N LEU A 599 5.84 50.92 -5.17
CA LEU A 599 6.74 50.11 -4.34
C LEU A 599 8.21 50.38 -4.68
N LEU A 600 8.55 50.61 -5.96
CA LEU A 600 9.90 51.02 -6.36
C LEU A 600 10.24 52.40 -5.81
N ALA A 601 9.29 53.35 -5.88
CA ALA A 601 9.48 54.70 -5.36
C ALA A 601 9.68 54.73 -3.83
N GLN A 602 9.10 53.77 -3.11
CA GLN A 602 9.28 53.66 -1.66
C GLN A 602 10.71 53.21 -1.27
N GLY A 603 11.45 52.55 -2.17
CA GLY A 603 12.81 52.11 -1.91
C GLY A 603 12.92 51.06 -0.77
N GLY A 604 11.86 50.28 -0.55
CA GLY A 604 11.74 49.31 0.52
C GLY A 604 12.19 47.90 0.13
N PHE A 605 11.68 46.89 0.84
CA PHE A 605 12.05 45.47 0.63
C PHE A 605 11.72 44.98 -0.80
N TYR A 606 10.65 45.51 -1.41
CA TYR A 606 10.33 45.22 -2.81
C TYR A 606 11.41 45.72 -3.76
N ALA A 607 11.86 46.95 -3.58
CA ALA A 607 12.90 47.54 -4.41
C ALA A 607 14.23 46.79 -4.29
N ASP A 608 14.59 46.37 -3.07
CA ASP A 608 15.77 45.54 -2.81
C ASP A 608 15.66 44.16 -3.50
N LEU A 609 14.49 43.52 -3.40
CA LEU A 609 14.21 42.24 -4.03
C LEU A 609 14.23 42.35 -5.57
N TYR A 610 13.64 43.41 -6.10
CA TYR A 610 13.63 43.72 -7.52
C TYR A 610 15.05 43.88 -8.06
N ASN A 611 15.84 44.78 -7.44
CA ASN A 611 17.20 45.08 -7.86
C ASN A 611 18.12 43.84 -7.76
N SER A 612 17.94 43.02 -6.71
CA SER A 612 18.77 41.80 -6.52
C SER A 612 18.44 40.64 -7.47
N GLN A 613 17.20 40.56 -7.97
CA GLN A 613 16.77 39.46 -8.84
C GLN A 613 16.74 39.81 -10.34
N PHE A 614 16.59 41.07 -10.68
CA PHE A 614 16.25 41.52 -12.05
C PHE A 614 17.19 42.58 -12.63
N ASP A 615 17.99 43.28 -11.82
CA ASP A 615 18.90 44.36 -12.29
C ASP A 615 20.23 43.80 -12.86
N GLU A 616 20.62 42.52 -12.53
CA GLU A 616 21.76 41.86 -13.13
C GLU A 616 21.51 41.31 -14.55
N ALA A 617 20.29 41.41 -15.07
CA ALA A 617 19.86 40.84 -16.35
C ALA A 617 19.61 41.90 -17.45
N ALA A 618 19.96 43.20 -17.23
CA ALA A 618 19.81 44.30 -18.19
C ALA A 618 21.10 44.59 -18.99
#